data_2200ca0d2923fbcf1adccb20d29edd9a
#
_entry.id   2200ca0d2923fbcf1adccb20d29edd9a
#
_cell.length_a   1.000
_cell.length_b   1.000
_cell.length_c   1.000
_cell.angle_alpha   90.00
_cell.angle_beta   90.00
_cell.angle_gamma   90.00
#
_symmetry.space_group_name_H-M   'P 1'
#
loop_
_entity.id
_entity.type
_entity.pdbx_description
1 polymer ?
#
loop_
_entity_poly.entity_id
_entity_poly.type
_entity_poly.pdbx_seq_one_letter_code
_entity_poly.pdbx_strand_id
1 'polypeptide(L)'
;MVYRRWMLSIALVALALVASGPGLHAQSAPVKLGLSAAVSGGSAASGEAIKRGLLIAIDEINAKGGVLGGRKLELVVRDDEGNPAKGVVIARELVEREQVAAVFGGLHTTVALAQVPVWHELKTPYMGTWAAGTNITRNGQKPNYAFRVSANDDYVDKFLARYATERLKRGKPGFLLENTAWGQSNEVGLTKWFGDQGVKAVGIEKFNWNDPDMSPQLLRLKNGGADLVVLVANAPEGAQVVKSRAKVGWAVPILSHWGISGGRFAELTGDLSDGVTFIQTYSFFGQQSARGQYVLKQLAEKFGVKGPEEVIAPVGTANAYDALHLVALAIEQAKSTDGAKVRDALEDLKGEYTGLIKAYRRPFTSDQHDALTDQDYIMVVWRGGKIVPVQ
;
A
#
# COMPACT_ATOMS: atom_id res chain seq x y z
N MET A 1 9.34 86.34 -12.86
CA MET A 1 8.41 85.52 -12.02
C MET A 1 7.71 84.41 -12.83
N VAL A 2 8.42 83.69 -13.72
CA VAL A 2 7.78 82.70 -14.62
C VAL A 2 8.48 81.33 -14.58
N TYR A 3 9.61 81.13 -13.86
CA TYR A 3 10.41 79.93 -13.84
C TYR A 3 10.13 78.94 -12.68
N ARG A 4 9.13 79.18 -11.81
CA ARG A 4 8.92 78.44 -10.60
C ARG A 4 7.72 77.46 -10.67
N ARG A 5 6.99 77.42 -11.79
CA ARG A 5 5.77 76.58 -11.95
C ARG A 5 5.96 75.34 -12.77
N TRP A 6 7.13 75.08 -13.39
CA TRP A 6 7.37 73.96 -14.27
C TRP A 6 8.14 72.79 -13.60
N MET A 7 8.68 72.92 -12.39
CA MET A 7 9.38 71.88 -11.70
C MET A 7 8.49 70.99 -10.77
N LEU A 8 7.26 71.42 -10.54
CA LEU A 8 6.34 70.66 -9.69
C LEU A 8 5.47 69.63 -10.45
N SER A 9 5.45 69.71 -11.79
CA SER A 9 4.63 68.80 -12.63
C SER A 9 5.38 67.52 -13.08
N ILE A 10 6.70 67.48 -12.95
CA ILE A 10 7.53 66.32 -13.37
C ILE A 10 7.72 65.34 -12.21
N ALA A 11 7.55 65.73 -10.96
CA ALA A 11 7.72 64.88 -9.80
C ALA A 11 6.51 63.99 -9.51
N LEU A 12 5.33 64.26 -10.09
CA LEU A 12 4.11 63.44 -9.86
C LEU A 12 3.87 62.35 -10.87
N VAL A 13 4.60 62.30 -12.00
CA VAL A 13 4.49 61.24 -13.01
C VAL A 13 5.48 60.09 -12.77
N ALA A 14 6.57 60.34 -12.01
CA ALA A 14 7.56 59.29 -11.68
C ALA A 14 7.15 58.37 -10.51
N LEU A 15 6.09 58.72 -9.76
CA LEU A 15 5.65 57.93 -8.61
C LEU A 15 4.53 56.91 -8.94
N ALA A 16 3.99 56.93 -10.18
CA ALA A 16 2.91 56.01 -10.61
C ALA A 16 3.39 54.78 -11.37
N LEU A 17 4.69 54.62 -11.62
CA LEU A 17 5.27 53.50 -12.42
C LEU A 17 6.00 52.46 -11.59
N VAL A 18 5.97 52.52 -10.25
CA VAL A 18 6.62 51.53 -9.37
C VAL A 18 5.62 50.51 -8.78
N ALA A 19 4.33 50.58 -9.11
CA ALA A 19 3.30 49.72 -8.51
C ALA A 19 2.86 48.50 -9.38
N SER A 20 3.55 48.20 -10.47
CA SER A 20 3.29 47.01 -11.27
C SER A 20 4.55 46.13 -11.42
N GLY A 21 5.22 45.87 -10.31
CA GLY A 21 6.09 44.69 -10.22
C GLY A 21 5.22 43.45 -10.34
N PRO A 22 5.71 42.37 -11.02
CA PRO A 22 5.02 41.09 -11.00
C PRO A 22 4.80 40.72 -9.54
N GLY A 23 3.52 40.63 -9.13
CA GLY A 23 3.20 40.24 -7.76
C GLY A 23 3.97 39.00 -7.43
N LEU A 24 4.84 39.06 -6.45
CA LEU A 24 5.37 37.90 -5.75
C LEU A 24 4.12 37.16 -5.26
N HIS A 25 3.62 36.19 -6.08
CA HIS A 25 2.67 35.23 -5.61
C HIS A 25 3.39 34.49 -4.50
N ALA A 26 3.13 34.88 -3.26
CA ALA A 26 3.57 34.10 -2.10
C ALA A 26 3.16 32.68 -2.37
N GLN A 27 4.12 31.82 -2.63
CA GLN A 27 3.87 30.39 -2.92
C GLN A 27 3.11 29.87 -1.71
N SER A 28 1.83 29.52 -1.89
CA SER A 28 0.99 29.04 -0.80
C SER A 28 1.65 27.80 -0.18
N ALA A 29 1.62 27.68 1.15
CA ALA A 29 2.24 26.57 1.88
C ALA A 29 1.86 25.21 1.27
N PRO A 30 2.78 24.27 1.16
CA PRO A 30 2.52 22.97 0.56
C PRO A 30 1.40 22.23 1.31
N VAL A 31 0.77 21.29 0.66
CA VAL A 31 -0.15 20.33 1.28
C VAL A 31 0.69 19.12 1.69
N LYS A 32 0.82 18.92 3.00
CA LYS A 32 1.56 17.79 3.55
C LYS A 32 0.70 16.54 3.57
N LEU A 33 1.31 15.41 3.21
CA LEU A 33 0.76 14.06 3.28
C LEU A 33 1.69 13.21 4.14
N GLY A 34 1.14 12.36 4.99
CA GLY A 34 1.93 11.51 5.90
C GLY A 34 2.16 10.11 5.32
N LEU A 35 3.28 9.49 5.64
CA LEU A 35 3.53 8.06 5.48
C LEU A 35 3.98 7.49 6.83
N SER A 36 3.22 6.52 7.38
CA SER A 36 3.64 5.67 8.48
C SER A 36 3.90 4.27 7.94
N ALA A 37 5.15 3.85 7.90
CA ALA A 37 5.54 2.54 7.37
C ALA A 37 6.87 2.11 7.96
N ALA A 38 7.13 0.80 8.01
CA ALA A 38 8.44 0.28 8.32
C ALA A 38 9.42 0.58 7.16
N VAL A 39 10.28 1.58 7.35
CA VAL A 39 11.35 1.93 6.40
C VAL A 39 12.73 1.47 6.87
N SER A 40 12.77 0.76 7.98
CA SER A 40 13.93 0.04 8.52
C SER A 40 13.58 -1.41 8.87
N GLY A 41 14.57 -2.23 9.22
CA GLY A 41 14.40 -3.62 9.63
C GLY A 41 14.00 -4.58 8.50
N GLY A 42 13.41 -5.72 8.86
CA GLY A 42 13.10 -6.82 7.93
C GLY A 42 12.08 -6.49 6.85
N SER A 43 11.23 -5.50 7.06
CA SER A 43 10.19 -5.05 6.14
C SER A 43 10.52 -3.73 5.43
N ALA A 44 11.75 -3.22 5.55
CA ALA A 44 12.16 -1.93 4.98
C ALA A 44 11.88 -1.82 3.47
N ALA A 45 12.03 -2.91 2.73
CA ALA A 45 11.77 -2.92 1.28
C ALA A 45 10.31 -2.57 0.95
N SER A 46 9.35 -2.96 1.78
CA SER A 46 7.94 -2.60 1.60
C SER A 46 7.69 -1.11 1.81
N GLY A 47 8.24 -0.54 2.88
CA GLY A 47 8.15 0.90 3.16
C GLY A 47 8.81 1.75 2.08
N GLU A 48 9.98 1.32 1.60
CA GLU A 48 10.68 2.00 0.52
C GLU A 48 9.88 1.95 -0.80
N ALA A 49 9.28 0.80 -1.14
CA ALA A 49 8.45 0.68 -2.33
C ALA A 49 7.22 1.59 -2.28
N ILE A 50 6.54 1.66 -1.15
CA ILE A 50 5.41 2.58 -0.92
C ILE A 50 5.88 4.03 -1.09
N LYS A 51 6.97 4.41 -0.42
CA LYS A 51 7.55 5.75 -0.50
C LYS A 51 7.88 6.15 -1.94
N ARG A 52 8.48 5.24 -2.74
CA ARG A 52 8.77 5.48 -4.16
C ARG A 52 7.50 5.74 -4.97
N GLY A 53 6.46 4.93 -4.78
CA GLY A 53 5.17 5.13 -5.44
C GLY A 53 4.56 6.49 -5.12
N LEU A 54 4.54 6.89 -3.84
CA LEU A 54 4.06 8.19 -3.39
C LEU A 54 4.87 9.34 -3.99
N LEU A 55 6.22 9.27 -3.97
CA LEU A 55 7.08 10.31 -4.51
C LEU A 55 6.92 10.50 -6.02
N ILE A 56 6.79 9.41 -6.78
CA ILE A 56 6.54 9.50 -8.23
C ILE A 56 5.21 10.18 -8.52
N ALA A 57 4.15 9.84 -7.77
CA ALA A 57 2.84 10.47 -7.93
C ALA A 57 2.86 11.95 -7.50
N ILE A 58 3.54 12.30 -6.40
CA ILE A 58 3.74 13.68 -5.95
C ILE A 58 4.43 14.50 -7.03
N ASP A 59 5.51 14.00 -7.59
CA ASP A 59 6.27 14.71 -8.61
C ASP A 59 5.44 14.93 -9.88
N GLU A 60 4.66 13.92 -10.30
CA GLU A 60 3.75 14.06 -11.44
C GLU A 60 2.68 15.13 -11.20
N ILE A 61 2.02 15.11 -10.04
CA ILE A 61 0.99 16.09 -9.67
C ILE A 61 1.59 17.48 -9.55
N ASN A 62 2.75 17.59 -8.90
CA ASN A 62 3.44 18.83 -8.71
C ASN A 62 3.92 19.45 -10.04
N ALA A 63 4.38 18.63 -10.99
CA ALA A 63 4.75 19.08 -12.33
C ALA A 63 3.54 19.61 -13.12
N LYS A 64 2.34 19.07 -12.85
CA LYS A 64 1.06 19.52 -13.47
C LYS A 64 0.44 20.74 -12.76
N GLY A 65 1.12 21.33 -11.79
CA GLY A 65 0.65 22.53 -11.10
C GLY A 65 0.29 22.33 -9.62
N GLY A 66 0.32 21.10 -9.11
CA GLY A 66 -0.04 20.80 -7.72
C GLY A 66 -1.55 20.69 -7.51
N VAL A 67 -2.02 21.02 -6.32
CA VAL A 67 -3.43 20.95 -5.89
C VAL A 67 -3.89 22.30 -5.34
N LEU A 68 -5.20 22.52 -5.23
CA LEU A 68 -5.80 23.71 -4.60
C LEU A 68 -5.24 25.04 -5.15
N GLY A 69 -5.19 25.15 -6.48
CA GLY A 69 -4.76 26.37 -7.14
C GLY A 69 -3.25 26.62 -7.12
N GLY A 70 -2.43 25.55 -7.08
CA GLY A 70 -0.98 25.64 -7.24
C GLY A 70 -0.16 25.21 -6.04
N ARG A 71 -0.79 24.77 -4.95
CA ARG A 71 -0.08 24.25 -3.78
C ARG A 71 0.60 22.93 -4.12
N LYS A 72 1.88 22.80 -3.81
CA LYS A 72 2.64 21.57 -4.02
C LYS A 72 2.30 20.53 -2.94
N LEU A 73 2.33 19.28 -3.31
CA LEU A 73 2.27 18.16 -2.36
C LEU A 73 3.67 17.90 -1.78
N GLU A 74 3.73 17.57 -0.49
CA GLU A 74 4.95 17.21 0.23
C GLU A 74 4.70 15.96 1.06
N LEU A 75 5.67 15.03 1.09
CA LEU A 75 5.58 13.79 1.85
C LEU A 75 6.37 13.86 3.14
N VAL A 76 5.70 13.63 4.27
CA VAL A 76 6.31 13.48 5.60
C VAL A 76 6.38 11.98 5.93
N VAL A 77 7.57 11.42 6.00
CA VAL A 77 7.80 9.99 6.26
C VAL A 77 8.15 9.77 7.72
N ARG A 78 7.54 8.75 8.34
CA ARG A 78 7.87 8.28 9.69
C ARG A 78 8.01 6.77 9.70
N ASP A 79 9.06 6.30 10.36
CA ASP A 79 9.37 4.87 10.50
C ASP A 79 8.67 4.29 11.72
N ASP A 80 7.67 3.46 11.49
CA ASP A 80 6.95 2.75 12.55
C ASP A 80 7.62 1.43 12.97
N GLU A 81 8.65 0.98 12.23
CA GLU A 81 9.41 -0.25 12.50
C GLU A 81 8.53 -1.52 12.56
N GLY A 82 7.29 -1.47 12.05
CA GLY A 82 6.30 -2.53 12.23
C GLY A 82 5.77 -2.64 13.66
N ASN A 83 6.01 -1.63 14.51
CA ASN A 83 5.62 -1.61 15.91
C ASN A 83 4.30 -0.85 16.11
N PRO A 84 3.22 -1.52 16.60
CA PRO A 84 1.91 -0.89 16.77
C PRO A 84 1.92 0.31 17.72
N ALA A 85 2.66 0.24 18.83
CA ALA A 85 2.74 1.34 19.81
C ALA A 85 3.43 2.57 19.22
N LYS A 86 4.53 2.36 18.48
CA LYS A 86 5.23 3.41 17.75
C LYS A 86 4.33 4.01 16.66
N GLY A 87 3.58 3.15 15.95
CA GLY A 87 2.60 3.59 14.95
C GLY A 87 1.55 4.56 15.52
N VAL A 88 1.01 4.29 16.70
CA VAL A 88 0.06 5.19 17.38
C VAL A 88 0.66 6.56 17.69
N VAL A 89 1.91 6.60 18.17
CA VAL A 89 2.62 7.87 18.44
C VAL A 89 2.84 8.65 17.14
N ILE A 90 3.28 7.96 16.08
CA ILE A 90 3.49 8.55 14.75
C ILE A 90 2.18 9.09 14.18
N ALA A 91 1.06 8.37 14.35
CA ALA A 91 -0.25 8.82 13.89
C ALA A 91 -0.60 10.20 14.46
N ARG A 92 -0.45 10.38 15.77
CA ARG A 92 -0.68 11.67 16.42
C ARG A 92 0.31 12.74 15.95
N GLU A 93 1.58 12.43 15.86
CA GLU A 93 2.61 13.36 15.38
C GLU A 93 2.30 13.89 13.98
N LEU A 94 1.95 13.00 13.03
CA LEU A 94 1.64 13.39 11.65
C LEU A 94 0.44 14.34 11.57
N VAL A 95 -0.57 14.15 12.42
CA VAL A 95 -1.77 15.01 12.39
C VAL A 95 -1.57 16.27 13.22
N GLU A 96 -1.16 16.15 14.48
CA GLU A 96 -1.16 17.27 15.44
C GLU A 96 0.02 18.22 15.21
N ARG A 97 1.20 17.69 14.83
CA ARG A 97 2.40 18.50 14.61
C ARG A 97 2.64 18.85 13.16
N GLU A 98 2.57 17.83 12.27
CA GLU A 98 2.85 18.03 10.85
C GLU A 98 1.64 18.56 10.08
N GLN A 99 0.42 18.40 10.62
CA GLN A 99 -0.83 18.88 10.03
C GLN A 99 -1.07 18.31 8.62
N VAL A 100 -0.84 17.01 8.47
CA VAL A 100 -1.05 16.32 7.19
C VAL A 100 -2.54 16.24 6.82
N ALA A 101 -2.86 16.37 5.54
CA ALA A 101 -4.23 16.27 5.03
C ALA A 101 -4.76 14.82 4.97
N ALA A 102 -3.86 13.85 4.82
CA ALA A 102 -4.14 12.42 4.81
C ALA A 102 -2.87 11.64 5.17
N VAL A 103 -3.03 10.39 5.61
CA VAL A 103 -1.91 9.51 5.93
C VAL A 103 -1.99 8.23 5.11
N PHE A 104 -0.85 7.80 4.56
CA PHE A 104 -0.66 6.52 3.89
C PHE A 104 -0.10 5.50 4.86
N GLY A 105 -0.61 4.26 4.82
CA GLY A 105 -0.20 3.17 5.69
C GLY A 105 0.80 2.22 5.05
N GLY A 106 1.57 1.55 5.90
CA GLY A 106 2.57 0.56 5.54
C GLY A 106 2.06 -0.87 5.37
N LEU A 107 3.00 -1.82 5.52
CA LEU A 107 2.76 -3.26 5.34
C LEU A 107 1.94 -3.90 6.46
N HIS A 108 2.18 -3.51 7.74
CA HIS A 108 1.75 -4.30 8.88
C HIS A 108 0.30 -4.01 9.29
N THR A 109 -0.56 -5.03 9.20
CA THR A 109 -1.95 -4.97 9.67
C THR A 109 -2.05 -4.62 11.15
N THR A 110 -1.14 -5.12 11.99
CA THR A 110 -1.10 -4.83 13.44
C THR A 110 -0.90 -3.35 13.72
N VAL A 111 -0.03 -2.68 12.95
CA VAL A 111 0.20 -1.23 13.05
C VAL A 111 -1.03 -0.46 12.57
N ALA A 112 -1.55 -0.81 11.39
CA ALA A 112 -2.74 -0.16 10.83
C ALA A 112 -3.94 -0.23 11.78
N LEU A 113 -4.23 -1.41 12.34
CA LEU A 113 -5.34 -1.60 13.30
C LEU A 113 -5.15 -0.78 14.57
N ALA A 114 -3.93 -0.66 15.09
CA ALA A 114 -3.63 0.18 16.25
C ALA A 114 -3.84 1.67 15.96
N GLN A 115 -3.61 2.10 14.72
CA GLN A 115 -3.78 3.48 14.28
C GLN A 115 -5.23 3.85 13.96
N VAL A 116 -6.08 2.90 13.56
CA VAL A 116 -7.48 3.18 13.15
C VAL A 116 -8.23 4.05 14.14
N PRO A 117 -8.22 3.79 15.47
CA PRO A 117 -8.91 4.66 16.43
C PRO A 117 -8.41 6.10 16.42
N VAL A 118 -7.12 6.30 16.22
CA VAL A 118 -6.50 7.64 16.18
C VAL A 118 -6.98 8.43 14.97
N TRP A 119 -7.08 7.80 13.81
CA TRP A 119 -7.59 8.45 12.59
C TRP A 119 -9.04 8.90 12.72
N HIS A 120 -9.87 8.12 13.44
CA HIS A 120 -11.25 8.49 13.71
C HIS A 120 -11.35 9.63 14.74
N GLU A 121 -10.56 9.57 15.81
CA GLU A 121 -10.47 10.62 16.83
C GLU A 121 -10.04 11.96 16.20
N LEU A 122 -8.98 11.94 15.39
CA LEU A 122 -8.39 13.13 14.76
C LEU A 122 -9.05 13.50 13.42
N LYS A 123 -10.08 12.75 13.00
CA LYS A 123 -10.84 12.98 11.75
C LYS A 123 -9.93 13.14 10.52
N THR A 124 -8.91 12.29 10.41
CA THR A 124 -7.92 12.34 9.33
C THR A 124 -8.04 11.09 8.47
N PRO A 125 -8.19 11.21 7.13
CA PRO A 125 -8.22 10.07 6.24
C PRO A 125 -6.93 9.26 6.30
N TYR A 126 -7.08 7.96 6.55
CA TYR A 126 -6.03 6.97 6.40
C TYR A 126 -6.26 6.21 5.09
N MET A 127 -5.20 6.05 4.31
CA MET A 127 -5.20 5.31 3.06
C MET A 127 -4.23 4.13 3.15
N GLY A 128 -4.76 2.93 3.35
CA GLY A 128 -3.98 1.70 3.34
C GLY A 128 -3.44 1.41 1.94
N THR A 129 -2.11 1.26 1.83
CA THR A 129 -1.43 0.97 0.56
C THR A 129 -0.86 -0.44 0.49
N TRP A 130 -0.88 -1.15 1.64
CA TRP A 130 -0.45 -2.55 1.70
C TRP A 130 -1.24 -3.36 2.74
N ALA A 131 -1.24 -2.98 4.03
CA ALA A 131 -1.89 -3.74 5.10
C ALA A 131 -3.28 -4.26 4.70
N ALA A 132 -3.46 -5.60 4.73
CA ALA A 132 -4.62 -6.25 4.13
C ALA A 132 -5.74 -6.62 5.12
N GLY A 133 -5.51 -6.52 6.43
CA GLY A 133 -6.48 -6.93 7.44
C GLY A 133 -7.90 -6.40 7.18
N THR A 134 -8.88 -7.29 7.16
CA THR A 134 -10.27 -6.97 6.82
C THR A 134 -10.83 -5.84 7.70
N ASN A 135 -10.52 -5.88 9.00
CA ASN A 135 -11.07 -4.93 9.97
C ASN A 135 -10.42 -3.52 9.91
N ILE A 136 -9.43 -3.28 9.05
CA ILE A 136 -8.88 -1.92 8.85
C ILE A 136 -9.96 -1.01 8.27
N THR A 137 -10.63 -1.45 7.22
CA THR A 137 -11.69 -0.69 6.54
C THR A 137 -13.08 -1.09 7.00
N ARG A 138 -13.29 -2.35 7.38
CA ARG A 138 -14.57 -2.85 7.94
C ARG A 138 -14.53 -2.83 9.47
N ASN A 139 -14.26 -1.65 10.05
CA ASN A 139 -14.02 -1.44 11.48
C ASN A 139 -15.28 -1.08 12.28
N GLY A 140 -16.44 -0.95 11.62
CA GLY A 140 -17.73 -0.61 12.25
C GLY A 140 -17.90 0.86 12.61
N GLN A 141 -16.90 1.71 12.42
CA GLN A 141 -17.01 3.15 12.71
C GLN A 141 -17.84 3.90 11.66
N LYS A 142 -18.65 4.86 12.11
CA LYS A 142 -19.41 5.78 11.24
C LYS A 142 -19.34 7.20 11.82
N PRO A 143 -18.80 8.18 11.10
CA PRO A 143 -18.13 8.09 9.78
C PRO A 143 -16.83 7.30 9.85
N ASN A 144 -16.49 6.58 8.78
CA ASN A 144 -15.24 5.82 8.68
C ASN A 144 -14.15 6.66 8.00
N TYR A 145 -12.97 6.72 8.61
CA TYR A 145 -11.81 7.46 8.09
C TYR A 145 -10.73 6.55 7.49
N ALA A 146 -10.93 5.23 7.52
CA ALA A 146 -9.97 4.28 6.97
C ALA A 146 -10.40 3.79 5.58
N PHE A 147 -9.59 4.09 4.56
CA PHE A 147 -9.73 3.68 3.18
C PHE A 147 -8.58 2.78 2.76
N ARG A 148 -8.70 2.09 1.61
CA ARG A 148 -7.64 1.23 1.13
C ARG A 148 -7.60 1.12 -0.41
N VAL A 149 -6.42 1.35 -0.99
CA VAL A 149 -6.05 0.94 -2.35
C VAL A 149 -5.02 -0.18 -2.20
N SER A 150 -5.48 -1.35 -1.85
CA SER A 150 -4.68 -2.51 -1.49
C SER A 150 -5.57 -3.74 -1.47
N ALA A 151 -5.02 -4.93 -1.25
CA ALA A 151 -5.81 -6.12 -1.04
C ALA A 151 -6.55 -6.06 0.31
N ASN A 152 -7.69 -6.75 0.37
CA ASN A 152 -8.42 -7.04 1.61
C ASN A 152 -8.38 -8.54 1.85
N ASP A 153 -8.04 -8.98 3.07
CA ASP A 153 -7.88 -10.40 3.39
C ASP A 153 -9.12 -11.24 3.01
N ASP A 154 -10.34 -10.77 3.28
CA ASP A 154 -11.57 -11.50 2.90
C ASP A 154 -11.64 -11.77 1.38
N TYR A 155 -11.23 -10.81 0.55
CA TYR A 155 -11.17 -11.00 -0.90
C TYR A 155 -9.97 -11.85 -1.33
N VAL A 156 -8.83 -11.71 -0.66
CA VAL A 156 -7.63 -12.54 -0.93
C VAL A 156 -7.91 -14.00 -0.60
N ASP A 157 -8.48 -14.26 0.57
CA ASP A 157 -8.76 -15.62 1.04
C ASP A 157 -9.76 -16.32 0.10
N LYS A 158 -10.77 -15.59 -0.38
CA LYS A 158 -11.67 -16.07 -1.42
C LYS A 158 -10.93 -16.44 -2.71
N PHE A 159 -10.04 -15.56 -3.14
CA PHE A 159 -9.25 -15.76 -4.35
C PHE A 159 -8.30 -16.96 -4.20
N LEU A 160 -7.58 -17.06 -3.08
CA LEU A 160 -6.67 -18.19 -2.80
C LEU A 160 -7.41 -19.51 -2.69
N ALA A 161 -8.57 -19.55 -2.01
CA ALA A 161 -9.38 -20.76 -1.90
C ALA A 161 -9.83 -21.25 -3.29
N ARG A 162 -10.34 -20.36 -4.13
CA ARG A 162 -10.71 -20.70 -5.51
C ARG A 162 -9.52 -21.15 -6.34
N TYR A 163 -8.40 -20.46 -6.24
CA TYR A 163 -7.19 -20.82 -6.98
C TYR A 163 -6.69 -22.22 -6.58
N ALA A 164 -6.65 -22.51 -5.27
CA ALA A 164 -6.26 -23.83 -4.74
C ALA A 164 -7.15 -24.94 -5.25
N THR A 165 -8.47 -24.78 -5.20
CA THR A 165 -9.43 -25.84 -5.54
C THR A 165 -9.67 -25.95 -7.05
N GLU A 166 -9.86 -24.84 -7.75
CA GLU A 166 -10.25 -24.83 -9.17
C GLU A 166 -9.03 -24.95 -10.10
N ARG A 167 -7.89 -24.32 -9.77
CA ARG A 167 -6.70 -24.31 -10.64
C ARG A 167 -5.67 -25.34 -10.24
N LEU A 168 -5.30 -25.40 -8.95
CA LEU A 168 -4.32 -26.34 -8.46
C LEU A 168 -4.91 -27.72 -8.16
N LYS A 169 -6.24 -27.85 -8.11
CA LYS A 169 -6.96 -29.11 -7.79
C LYS A 169 -6.52 -29.71 -6.46
N ARG A 170 -6.32 -28.85 -5.44
CA ARG A 170 -5.93 -29.25 -4.09
C ARG A 170 -7.14 -29.27 -3.16
N GLY A 171 -7.30 -30.35 -2.42
CA GLY A 171 -8.44 -30.57 -1.53
C GLY A 171 -8.10 -30.79 -0.07
N LYS A 172 -6.80 -30.78 0.28
CA LYS A 172 -6.32 -31.00 1.65
C LYS A 172 -5.34 -29.89 2.06
N PRO A 173 -5.78 -28.61 2.12
CA PRO A 173 -4.88 -27.53 2.50
C PRO A 173 -4.50 -27.61 3.97
N GLY A 174 -3.24 -27.31 4.30
CA GLY A 174 -2.79 -26.98 5.64
C GLY A 174 -2.52 -25.49 5.70
N PHE A 175 -3.02 -24.79 6.71
CA PHE A 175 -2.78 -23.36 6.88
C PHE A 175 -1.58 -23.15 7.82
N LEU A 176 -0.63 -22.30 7.40
CA LEU A 176 0.52 -21.90 8.20
C LEU A 176 0.54 -20.38 8.28
N LEU A 177 0.16 -19.84 9.44
CA LEU A 177 -0.21 -18.45 9.61
C LEU A 177 0.65 -17.76 10.67
N GLU A 178 0.98 -16.52 10.40
CA GLU A 178 1.61 -15.64 11.37
C GLU A 178 0.72 -15.43 12.61
N ASN A 179 1.25 -15.59 13.81
CA ASN A 179 0.50 -15.42 15.07
C ASN A 179 0.31 -13.93 15.42
N THR A 180 -0.39 -13.23 14.57
CA THR A 180 -0.67 -11.79 14.67
C THR A 180 -2.13 -11.50 14.30
N ALA A 181 -2.56 -10.25 14.42
CA ALA A 181 -3.87 -9.83 13.95
C ALA A 181 -4.08 -10.08 12.45
N TRP A 182 -2.99 -10.06 11.65
CA TRP A 182 -3.06 -10.40 10.24
C TRP A 182 -3.31 -11.89 10.01
N GLY A 183 -2.57 -12.76 10.72
CA GLY A 183 -2.82 -14.19 10.66
C GLY A 183 -4.23 -14.56 11.14
N GLN A 184 -4.75 -13.88 12.17
CA GLN A 184 -6.13 -14.09 12.64
C GLN A 184 -7.17 -13.67 11.59
N SER A 185 -6.97 -12.54 10.91
CA SER A 185 -7.84 -12.10 9.81
C SER A 185 -7.94 -13.16 8.72
N ASN A 186 -6.80 -13.73 8.32
CA ASN A 186 -6.72 -14.77 7.30
C ASN A 186 -7.23 -16.15 7.80
N GLU A 187 -7.04 -16.49 9.07
CA GLU A 187 -7.61 -17.74 9.64
C GLU A 187 -9.14 -17.76 9.46
N VAL A 188 -9.79 -16.65 9.76
CA VAL A 188 -11.24 -16.50 9.60
C VAL A 188 -11.64 -16.58 8.13
N GLY A 189 -11.00 -15.82 7.26
CA GLY A 189 -11.33 -15.78 5.84
C GLY A 189 -11.03 -17.09 5.11
N LEU A 190 -9.84 -17.67 5.29
CA LEU A 190 -9.46 -18.95 4.70
C LEU A 190 -10.40 -20.09 5.15
N THR A 191 -10.70 -20.17 6.45
CA THR A 191 -11.61 -21.19 6.97
C THR A 191 -12.99 -21.06 6.33
N LYS A 192 -13.52 -19.84 6.23
CA LYS A 192 -14.78 -19.57 5.58
C LYS A 192 -14.77 -19.97 4.10
N TRP A 193 -13.82 -19.43 3.34
CA TRP A 193 -13.86 -19.54 1.87
C TRP A 193 -13.49 -20.94 1.35
N PHE A 194 -12.60 -21.67 2.04
CA PHE A 194 -12.41 -23.09 1.75
C PHE A 194 -13.64 -23.91 2.16
N GLY A 195 -14.25 -23.58 3.30
CA GLY A 195 -15.48 -24.22 3.78
C GLY A 195 -16.65 -24.04 2.80
N ASP A 196 -16.81 -22.85 2.21
CA ASP A 196 -17.83 -22.57 1.19
C ASP A 196 -17.64 -23.42 -0.08
N GLN A 197 -16.45 -23.99 -0.29
CA GLN A 197 -16.13 -24.92 -1.38
C GLN A 197 -16.14 -26.39 -0.93
N GLY A 198 -16.61 -26.68 0.28
CA GLY A 198 -16.66 -28.03 0.84
C GLY A 198 -15.30 -28.60 1.25
N VAL A 199 -14.27 -27.74 1.35
CA VAL A 199 -12.90 -28.13 1.72
C VAL A 199 -12.60 -27.67 3.14
N LYS A 200 -12.03 -28.56 3.96
CA LYS A 200 -11.55 -28.26 5.31
C LYS A 200 -10.03 -28.34 5.34
N ALA A 201 -9.40 -27.41 6.05
CA ALA A 201 -7.98 -27.53 6.33
C ALA A 201 -7.70 -28.77 7.17
N VAL A 202 -6.64 -29.49 6.84
CA VAL A 202 -6.18 -30.66 7.62
C VAL A 202 -5.49 -30.26 8.92
N GLY A 203 -5.07 -29.01 9.02
CA GLY A 203 -4.50 -28.40 10.21
C GLY A 203 -4.31 -26.90 10.02
N ILE A 204 -4.32 -26.16 11.12
CA ILE A 204 -4.02 -24.73 11.17
C ILE A 204 -2.89 -24.56 12.17
N GLU A 205 -1.74 -24.15 11.67
CA GLU A 205 -0.52 -24.00 12.45
C GLU A 205 -0.13 -22.52 12.49
N LYS A 206 0.50 -22.12 13.60
CA LYS A 206 0.93 -20.72 13.82
C LYS A 206 2.42 -20.67 14.12
N PHE A 207 3.03 -19.55 13.73
CA PHE A 207 4.40 -19.18 14.08
C PHE A 207 4.45 -17.72 14.55
N ASN A 208 5.45 -17.38 15.35
CA ASN A 208 5.69 -16.02 15.79
C ASN A 208 6.78 -15.35 14.95
N TRP A 209 6.80 -14.03 14.97
CA TRP A 209 7.92 -13.29 14.39
C TRP A 209 9.24 -13.73 15.04
N ASN A 210 10.25 -13.83 14.20
CA ASN A 210 11.59 -14.29 14.57
C ASN A 210 11.69 -15.75 15.02
N ASP A 211 10.65 -16.57 14.85
CA ASP A 211 10.81 -18.03 15.03
C ASP A 211 11.87 -18.55 14.04
N PRO A 212 12.92 -19.24 14.52
CA PRO A 212 14.03 -19.62 13.65
C PRO A 212 13.77 -20.90 12.85
N ASP A 213 12.75 -21.68 13.20
CA ASP A 213 12.45 -22.99 12.60
C ASP A 213 10.96 -23.33 12.70
N MET A 214 10.32 -23.54 11.58
CA MET A 214 8.91 -23.95 11.46
C MET A 214 8.75 -25.44 11.13
N SER A 215 9.83 -26.24 11.30
CA SER A 215 9.80 -27.68 11.06
C SER A 215 8.71 -28.42 11.86
N PRO A 216 8.47 -28.13 13.15
CA PRO A 216 7.41 -28.77 13.92
C PRO A 216 6.02 -28.57 13.32
N GLN A 217 5.69 -27.33 12.93
CA GLN A 217 4.41 -26.98 12.31
C GLN A 217 4.24 -27.69 10.97
N LEU A 218 5.26 -27.65 10.12
CA LEU A 218 5.26 -28.32 8.82
C LEU A 218 5.12 -29.84 8.94
N LEU A 219 5.77 -30.47 9.94
CA LEU A 219 5.62 -31.89 10.20
C LEU A 219 4.20 -32.28 10.64
N ARG A 220 3.54 -31.44 11.45
CA ARG A 220 2.13 -31.68 11.82
C ARG A 220 1.21 -31.62 10.60
N LEU A 221 1.37 -30.59 9.73
CA LEU A 221 0.62 -30.50 8.48
C LEU A 221 0.91 -31.68 7.53
N LYS A 222 2.18 -32.07 7.39
CA LYS A 222 2.59 -33.25 6.59
C LYS A 222 1.93 -34.55 7.09
N ASN A 223 1.99 -34.79 8.40
CA ASN A 223 1.38 -35.96 9.03
C ASN A 223 -0.17 -35.95 8.96
N GLY A 224 -0.77 -34.74 8.93
CA GLY A 224 -2.20 -34.56 8.67
C GLY A 224 -2.59 -34.81 7.20
N GLY A 225 -1.63 -35.06 6.33
CA GLY A 225 -1.86 -35.38 4.91
C GLY A 225 -2.14 -34.13 4.04
N ALA A 226 -1.61 -32.97 4.41
CA ALA A 226 -1.76 -31.73 3.58
C ALA A 226 -1.12 -31.93 2.19
N ASP A 227 -1.85 -31.54 1.15
CA ASP A 227 -1.41 -31.54 -0.25
C ASP A 227 -1.03 -30.15 -0.77
N LEU A 228 -1.25 -29.14 0.07
CA LEU A 228 -0.94 -27.74 -0.16
C LEU A 228 -0.68 -27.04 1.19
N VAL A 229 0.30 -26.15 1.25
CA VAL A 229 0.45 -25.19 2.36
C VAL A 229 -0.07 -23.85 1.90
N VAL A 230 -1.10 -23.32 2.56
CA VAL A 230 -1.53 -21.92 2.41
C VAL A 230 -0.77 -21.11 3.46
N LEU A 231 0.08 -20.20 2.99
CA LEU A 231 1.01 -19.46 3.83
C LEU A 231 0.58 -18.00 3.98
N VAL A 232 0.49 -17.53 5.22
CA VAL A 232 0.34 -16.10 5.54
C VAL A 232 1.54 -15.69 6.38
N ALA A 233 2.51 -15.06 5.72
CA ALA A 233 3.78 -14.68 6.30
C ALA A 233 4.33 -13.41 5.64
N ASN A 234 5.05 -12.61 6.40
CA ASN A 234 5.94 -11.60 5.86
C ASN A 234 7.24 -12.25 5.35
N ALA A 235 8.07 -11.50 4.62
CA ALA A 235 9.23 -12.06 3.93
C ALA A 235 10.25 -12.76 4.84
N PRO A 236 10.62 -12.26 6.02
CA PRO A 236 11.58 -12.94 6.88
C PRO A 236 11.09 -14.31 7.35
N GLU A 237 9.87 -14.39 7.86
CA GLU A 237 9.25 -15.60 8.39
C GLU A 237 8.90 -16.57 7.26
N GLY A 238 8.37 -16.05 6.14
CA GLY A 238 8.12 -16.86 4.94
C GLY A 238 9.38 -17.56 4.43
N ALA A 239 10.53 -16.87 4.50
CA ALA A 239 11.82 -17.47 4.16
C ALA A 239 12.18 -18.63 5.12
N GLN A 240 11.92 -18.48 6.43
CA GLN A 240 12.15 -19.57 7.39
C GLN A 240 11.20 -20.75 7.13
N VAL A 241 9.94 -20.50 6.75
CA VAL A 241 9.01 -21.58 6.35
C VAL A 241 9.57 -22.36 5.18
N VAL A 242 10.04 -21.70 4.12
CA VAL A 242 10.58 -22.35 2.92
C VAL A 242 11.85 -23.18 3.26
N LYS A 243 12.75 -22.63 4.06
CA LYS A 243 13.94 -23.36 4.56
C LYS A 243 13.56 -24.55 5.41
N SER A 244 12.60 -24.39 6.32
CA SER A 244 12.11 -25.47 7.17
C SER A 244 11.42 -26.58 6.34
N ARG A 245 10.68 -26.21 5.28
CA ARG A 245 10.08 -27.16 4.33
C ARG A 245 11.16 -28.03 3.67
N ALA A 246 12.25 -27.42 3.21
CA ALA A 246 13.38 -28.13 2.63
C ALA A 246 14.07 -29.04 3.67
N LYS A 247 14.28 -28.55 4.89
CA LYS A 247 14.88 -29.30 6.01
C LYS A 247 14.10 -30.56 6.35
N VAL A 248 12.75 -30.52 6.34
CA VAL A 248 11.90 -31.71 6.62
C VAL A 248 11.68 -32.59 5.39
N GLY A 249 12.34 -32.31 4.26
CA GLY A 249 12.24 -33.11 3.02
C GLY A 249 10.80 -33.19 2.49
N TRP A 250 10.05 -32.09 2.48
CA TRP A 250 8.67 -32.10 2.05
C TRP A 250 8.44 -31.18 0.84
N ALA A 251 8.23 -31.79 -0.33
CA ALA A 251 8.05 -31.10 -1.59
C ALA A 251 6.60 -30.60 -1.82
N VAL A 252 5.90 -30.19 -0.76
CA VAL A 252 4.54 -29.67 -0.87
C VAL A 252 4.54 -28.28 -1.55
N PRO A 253 3.58 -28.00 -2.46
CA PRO A 253 3.40 -26.65 -2.98
C PRO A 253 3.06 -25.65 -1.87
N ILE A 254 3.54 -24.42 -2.02
CA ILE A 254 3.18 -23.29 -1.17
C ILE A 254 2.40 -22.29 -2.01
N LEU A 255 1.19 -21.96 -1.56
CA LEU A 255 0.35 -20.89 -2.05
C LEU A 255 0.28 -19.82 -0.98
N SER A 256 0.82 -18.64 -1.24
CA SER A 256 0.99 -17.62 -0.20
C SER A 256 0.14 -16.38 -0.44
N HIS A 257 -0.17 -15.71 0.64
CA HIS A 257 -0.54 -14.29 0.62
C HIS A 257 0.68 -13.46 0.20
N TRP A 258 0.52 -12.19 -0.10
CA TRP A 258 1.54 -11.32 -0.71
C TRP A 258 2.66 -10.81 0.21
N GLY A 259 2.58 -11.02 1.53
CA GLY A 259 3.57 -10.51 2.51
C GLY A 259 5.00 -10.90 2.20
N ILE A 260 5.20 -12.06 1.58
CA ILE A 260 6.53 -12.55 1.17
C ILE A 260 7.20 -11.68 0.10
N SER A 261 6.49 -10.77 -0.55
CA SER A 261 7.06 -9.83 -1.52
C SER A 261 7.58 -8.53 -0.88
N GLY A 262 7.32 -8.32 0.41
CA GLY A 262 7.62 -7.06 1.11
C GLY A 262 9.03 -6.90 1.68
N GLY A 263 9.93 -7.87 1.44
CA GLY A 263 11.27 -7.87 2.00
C GLY A 263 12.27 -8.64 1.16
N ARG A 264 13.31 -9.18 1.82
CA ARG A 264 14.43 -9.87 1.17
C ARG A 264 14.17 -11.38 1.00
N PHE A 265 12.95 -11.78 0.63
CA PHE A 265 12.55 -13.20 0.60
C PHE A 265 13.47 -14.06 -0.28
N ALA A 266 13.67 -13.68 -1.54
CA ALA A 266 14.52 -14.45 -2.46
C ALA A 266 15.99 -14.47 -2.02
N GLU A 267 16.52 -13.36 -1.49
CA GLU A 267 17.88 -13.32 -0.95
C GLU A 267 18.06 -14.27 0.24
N LEU A 268 17.05 -14.38 1.09
CA LEU A 268 17.07 -15.23 2.27
C LEU A 268 16.89 -16.71 1.94
N THR A 269 16.20 -17.03 0.86
CA THR A 269 15.85 -18.41 0.48
C THR A 269 16.72 -19.01 -0.61
N GLY A 270 17.34 -18.15 -1.44
CA GLY A 270 18.01 -18.60 -2.67
C GLY A 270 17.04 -19.36 -3.57
N ASP A 271 17.50 -20.44 -4.19
CA ASP A 271 16.71 -21.26 -5.12
C ASP A 271 15.49 -21.96 -4.45
N LEU A 272 15.45 -21.99 -3.11
CA LEU A 272 14.29 -22.55 -2.39
C LEU A 272 13.02 -21.73 -2.56
N SER A 273 13.12 -20.48 -3.01
CA SER A 273 11.95 -19.63 -3.35
C SER A 273 11.21 -20.12 -4.59
N ASP A 274 11.89 -20.82 -5.50
CA ASP A 274 11.33 -21.19 -6.80
C ASP A 274 10.07 -22.04 -6.65
N GLY A 275 9.04 -21.65 -7.39
CA GLY A 275 7.74 -22.30 -7.37
C GLY A 275 6.81 -21.88 -6.23
N VAL A 276 7.23 -21.02 -5.31
CA VAL A 276 6.32 -20.42 -4.33
C VAL A 276 5.41 -19.43 -5.05
N THR A 277 4.11 -19.74 -5.10
CA THR A 277 3.09 -18.91 -5.75
C THR A 277 2.37 -18.03 -4.74
N PHE A 278 1.99 -16.82 -5.16
CA PHE A 278 1.30 -15.88 -4.27
C PHE A 278 0.53 -14.81 -5.06
N ILE A 279 -0.32 -14.08 -4.38
CA ILE A 279 -1.12 -13.02 -4.99
C ILE A 279 -0.36 -11.70 -5.09
N GLN A 280 -0.70 -10.91 -6.08
CA GLN A 280 -0.31 -9.50 -6.23
C GLN A 280 -1.49 -8.68 -6.76
N THR A 281 -1.41 -7.36 -6.63
CA THR A 281 -2.36 -6.41 -7.24
C THR A 281 -1.83 -5.82 -8.54
N TYR A 282 -0.53 -5.93 -8.78
CA TYR A 282 0.13 -5.39 -9.97
C TYR A 282 1.45 -6.09 -10.27
N SER A 283 1.81 -6.11 -11.54
CA SER A 283 3.13 -6.56 -12.02
C SER A 283 3.66 -5.60 -13.07
N PHE A 284 4.94 -5.25 -12.97
CA PHE A 284 5.63 -4.48 -14.00
C PHE A 284 6.15 -5.35 -15.17
N PHE A 285 5.94 -6.66 -15.14
CA PHE A 285 6.26 -7.54 -16.27
C PHE A 285 5.17 -7.48 -17.35
N GLY A 286 5.57 -7.80 -18.59
CA GLY A 286 4.68 -7.82 -19.73
C GLY A 286 4.41 -6.44 -20.31
N GLN A 287 3.38 -6.35 -21.15
CA GLN A 287 3.00 -5.10 -21.79
C GLN A 287 2.41 -4.13 -20.76
N GLN A 288 3.05 -2.99 -20.61
CA GLN A 288 2.64 -1.93 -19.69
C GLN A 288 1.77 -0.89 -20.39
N SER A 289 0.78 -0.36 -19.66
CA SER A 289 0.06 0.85 -20.04
C SER A 289 1.02 2.05 -20.15
N ALA A 290 0.62 3.13 -20.77
CA ALA A 290 1.41 4.37 -20.82
C ALA A 290 1.81 4.85 -19.40
N ARG A 291 0.91 4.67 -18.42
CA ARG A 291 1.18 4.98 -17.01
C ARG A 291 2.19 4.04 -16.39
N GLY A 292 2.10 2.74 -16.66
CA GLY A 292 3.10 1.74 -16.21
C GLY A 292 4.49 2.03 -16.78
N GLN A 293 4.57 2.38 -18.07
CA GLN A 293 5.82 2.81 -18.69
C GLN A 293 6.39 4.08 -18.06
N TYR A 294 5.53 5.07 -17.75
CA TYR A 294 5.94 6.28 -17.05
C TYR A 294 6.52 5.96 -15.67
N VAL A 295 5.84 5.13 -14.87
CA VAL A 295 6.31 4.77 -13.52
C VAL A 295 7.61 3.98 -13.58
N LEU A 296 7.77 3.03 -14.52
CA LEU A 296 9.04 2.32 -14.73
C LEU A 296 10.17 3.28 -15.09
N LYS A 297 9.90 4.24 -15.97
CA LYS A 297 10.87 5.28 -16.32
C LYS A 297 11.28 6.10 -15.10
N GLN A 298 10.33 6.52 -14.27
CA GLN A 298 10.62 7.28 -13.05
C GLN A 298 11.39 6.44 -12.01
N LEU A 299 11.08 5.13 -11.89
CA LEU A 299 11.86 4.20 -11.06
C LEU A 299 13.31 4.10 -11.54
N ALA A 300 13.53 4.06 -12.85
CA ALA A 300 14.88 4.03 -13.43
C ALA A 300 15.64 5.34 -13.18
N GLU A 301 15.03 6.48 -13.50
CA GLU A 301 15.67 7.80 -13.42
C GLU A 301 15.98 8.24 -11.99
N LYS A 302 15.08 7.95 -11.04
CA LYS A 302 15.20 8.44 -9.64
C LYS A 302 15.83 7.43 -8.70
N PHE A 303 15.66 6.13 -8.96
CA PHE A 303 16.04 5.08 -8.02
C PHE A 303 16.97 4.02 -8.63
N GLY A 304 17.39 4.21 -9.90
CA GLY A 304 18.35 3.34 -10.56
C GLY A 304 17.85 1.95 -10.92
N VAL A 305 16.54 1.72 -10.94
CA VAL A 305 15.91 0.43 -11.31
C VAL A 305 16.11 0.19 -12.79
N LYS A 306 16.77 -0.91 -13.18
CA LYS A 306 17.14 -1.19 -14.59
C LYS A 306 16.03 -1.87 -15.38
N GLY A 307 15.08 -2.52 -14.71
CA GLY A 307 14.00 -3.23 -15.39
C GLY A 307 12.94 -3.74 -14.39
N PRO A 308 11.85 -4.34 -14.89
CA PRO A 308 10.76 -4.83 -14.03
C PRO A 308 11.21 -5.87 -13.01
N GLU A 309 12.28 -6.62 -13.30
CA GLU A 309 12.87 -7.62 -12.41
C GLU A 309 13.55 -7.03 -11.18
N GLU A 310 13.95 -5.76 -11.22
CA GLU A 310 14.57 -5.05 -10.10
C GLU A 310 13.56 -4.22 -9.30
N VAL A 311 12.28 -4.20 -9.70
CA VAL A 311 11.24 -3.53 -8.92
C VAL A 311 10.94 -4.36 -7.68
N ILE A 312 11.54 -3.94 -6.56
CA ILE A 312 11.30 -4.57 -5.27
C ILE A 312 9.87 -4.24 -4.83
N ALA A 313 9.13 -5.27 -4.40
CA ALA A 313 7.79 -5.09 -3.84
C ALA A 313 6.84 -4.26 -4.74
N PRO A 314 6.56 -4.73 -5.98
CA PRO A 314 5.84 -3.97 -7.00
C PRO A 314 4.47 -3.45 -6.55
N VAL A 315 3.77 -4.19 -5.69
CA VAL A 315 2.48 -3.77 -5.14
C VAL A 315 2.58 -2.52 -4.27
N GLY A 316 3.65 -2.38 -3.48
CA GLY A 316 3.85 -1.19 -2.66
C GLY A 316 3.93 0.07 -3.52
N THR A 317 4.69 0.02 -4.61
CA THR A 317 4.81 1.13 -5.56
C THR A 317 3.48 1.41 -6.27
N ALA A 318 2.83 0.38 -6.82
CA ALA A 318 1.63 0.55 -7.63
C ALA A 318 0.42 1.02 -6.80
N ASN A 319 0.17 0.39 -5.66
CA ASN A 319 -0.93 0.75 -4.77
C ASN A 319 -0.77 2.17 -4.24
N ALA A 320 0.43 2.54 -3.81
CA ALA A 320 0.72 3.86 -3.27
C ALA A 320 0.59 4.97 -4.32
N TYR A 321 1.05 4.69 -5.54
CA TYR A 321 0.89 5.63 -6.66
C TYR A 321 -0.59 5.91 -6.96
N ASP A 322 -1.41 4.87 -7.11
CA ASP A 322 -2.86 5.03 -7.37
C ASP A 322 -3.56 5.70 -6.18
N ALA A 323 -3.24 5.28 -4.96
CA ALA A 323 -3.80 5.82 -3.72
C ALA A 323 -3.57 7.32 -3.59
N LEU A 324 -2.37 7.79 -3.91
CA LEU A 324 -2.04 9.22 -3.81
C LEU A 324 -2.82 10.05 -4.82
N HIS A 325 -2.98 9.56 -6.05
CA HIS A 325 -3.81 10.24 -7.04
C HIS A 325 -5.28 10.35 -6.61
N LEU A 326 -5.85 9.31 -6.01
CA LEU A 326 -7.22 9.35 -5.48
C LEU A 326 -7.35 10.35 -4.33
N VAL A 327 -6.38 10.41 -3.42
CA VAL A 327 -6.36 11.39 -2.32
C VAL A 327 -6.21 12.82 -2.87
N ALA A 328 -5.35 13.04 -3.85
CA ALA A 328 -5.17 14.36 -4.48
C ALA A 328 -6.45 14.82 -5.18
N LEU A 329 -7.14 13.94 -5.89
CA LEU A 329 -8.45 14.23 -6.51
C LEU A 329 -9.51 14.57 -5.46
N ALA A 330 -9.52 13.86 -4.32
CA ALA A 330 -10.44 14.17 -3.22
C ALA A 330 -10.14 15.53 -2.57
N ILE A 331 -8.87 15.89 -2.39
CA ILE A 331 -8.46 17.21 -1.91
C ILE A 331 -8.93 18.31 -2.87
N GLU A 332 -8.74 18.11 -4.18
CA GLU A 332 -9.23 19.04 -5.22
C GLU A 332 -10.75 19.16 -5.21
N GLN A 333 -11.48 18.05 -5.13
CA GLN A 333 -12.94 18.04 -5.07
C GLN A 333 -13.46 18.72 -3.81
N ALA A 334 -12.85 18.46 -2.66
CA ALA A 334 -13.19 19.06 -1.37
C ALA A 334 -12.84 20.56 -1.31
N LYS A 335 -11.96 21.03 -2.21
CA LYS A 335 -11.34 22.38 -2.15
C LYS A 335 -10.77 22.69 -0.77
N SER A 336 -10.22 21.70 -0.09
CA SER A 336 -9.84 21.77 1.32
C SER A 336 -8.81 20.71 1.66
N THR A 337 -8.02 20.98 2.71
CA THR A 337 -7.17 19.99 3.40
C THR A 337 -7.78 19.52 4.72
N ASP A 338 -9.00 19.95 5.04
CA ASP A 338 -9.74 19.47 6.21
C ASP A 338 -10.06 17.99 6.06
N GLY A 339 -9.68 17.18 7.04
CA GLY A 339 -9.77 15.72 6.95
C GLY A 339 -11.19 15.21 6.79
N ALA A 340 -12.19 15.84 7.42
CA ALA A 340 -13.58 15.41 7.27
C ALA A 340 -14.09 15.69 5.84
N LYS A 341 -13.76 16.84 5.28
CA LYS A 341 -14.15 17.18 3.90
C LYS A 341 -13.45 16.30 2.87
N VAL A 342 -12.16 15.97 3.11
CA VAL A 342 -11.40 15.05 2.23
C VAL A 342 -12.01 13.64 2.32
N ARG A 343 -12.39 13.15 3.52
CA ARG A 343 -13.08 11.89 3.69
C ARG A 343 -14.40 11.86 2.92
N ASP A 344 -15.24 12.89 3.05
CA ASP A 344 -16.52 12.99 2.34
C ASP A 344 -16.32 12.98 0.81
N ALA A 345 -15.28 13.66 0.33
CA ALA A 345 -14.93 13.67 -1.08
C ALA A 345 -14.42 12.30 -1.58
N LEU A 346 -13.70 11.54 -0.75
CA LEU A 346 -13.29 10.17 -1.08
C LEU A 346 -14.49 9.24 -1.25
N GLU A 347 -15.50 9.30 -0.36
CA GLU A 347 -16.71 8.46 -0.44
C GLU A 347 -17.59 8.78 -1.66
N ASP A 348 -17.46 9.97 -2.23
CA ASP A 348 -18.25 10.41 -3.39
C ASP A 348 -17.35 11.03 -4.47
N LEU A 349 -16.21 10.41 -4.71
CA LEU A 349 -15.25 10.89 -5.71
C LEU A 349 -15.89 10.91 -7.10
N LYS A 350 -15.86 12.08 -7.74
CA LYS A 350 -16.46 12.31 -9.06
C LYS A 350 -15.45 12.01 -10.17
N GLY A 351 -15.99 11.63 -11.30
CA GLY A 351 -15.19 11.33 -12.49
C GLY A 351 -14.55 9.94 -12.45
N GLU A 352 -13.63 9.74 -13.37
CA GLU A 352 -12.86 8.50 -13.51
C GLU A 352 -11.36 8.81 -13.41
N TYR A 353 -10.64 7.98 -12.70
CA TYR A 353 -9.19 7.99 -12.68
C TYR A 353 -8.65 6.65 -13.20
N THR A 354 -7.91 6.70 -14.30
CA THR A 354 -7.20 5.52 -14.81
C THR A 354 -5.85 5.43 -14.11
N GLY A 355 -5.73 4.49 -13.18
CA GLY A 355 -4.53 4.22 -12.40
C GLY A 355 -3.56 3.25 -13.09
N LEU A 356 -2.63 2.72 -12.30
CA LEU A 356 -1.78 1.59 -12.68
C LEU A 356 -2.57 0.28 -12.67
N ILE A 357 -3.31 0.04 -11.58
CA ILE A 357 -3.98 -1.24 -11.33
C ILE A 357 -5.25 -1.34 -12.18
N LYS A 358 -6.07 -0.29 -12.17
CA LYS A 358 -7.35 -0.27 -12.88
C LYS A 358 -7.84 1.15 -13.14
N ALA A 359 -8.97 1.26 -13.85
CA ALA A 359 -9.76 2.49 -13.87
C ALA A 359 -10.67 2.54 -12.62
N TYR A 360 -10.62 3.64 -11.89
CA TYR A 360 -11.40 3.86 -10.68
C TYR A 360 -12.56 4.80 -11.00
N ARG A 361 -13.78 4.30 -10.78
CA ARG A 361 -15.02 5.09 -10.84
C ARG A 361 -15.69 4.99 -9.50
N ARG A 362 -15.74 6.10 -8.75
CA ARG A 362 -16.28 6.13 -7.39
C ARG A 362 -15.81 4.92 -6.56
N PRO A 363 -14.48 4.77 -6.33
CA PRO A 363 -13.91 3.57 -5.74
C PRO A 363 -14.34 3.34 -4.30
N PHE A 364 -14.84 4.38 -3.65
CA PHE A 364 -15.29 4.36 -2.26
C PHE A 364 -16.72 4.88 -2.15
N THR A 365 -17.45 4.36 -1.16
CA THR A 365 -18.78 4.80 -0.74
C THR A 365 -18.84 4.74 0.78
N SER A 366 -19.90 5.26 1.41
CA SER A 366 -20.10 5.18 2.87
C SER A 366 -20.04 3.75 3.45
N ASP A 367 -20.28 2.73 2.63
CA ASP A 367 -20.35 1.34 3.04
C ASP A 367 -19.19 0.49 2.48
N GLN A 368 -18.40 1.03 1.55
CA GLN A 368 -17.29 0.34 0.90
C GLN A 368 -16.05 1.23 0.83
N HIS A 369 -15.02 0.90 1.61
CA HIS A 369 -13.77 1.64 1.68
C HIS A 369 -12.57 0.87 1.10
N ASP A 370 -12.81 -0.26 0.41
CA ASP A 370 -11.80 -1.02 -0.33
C ASP A 370 -11.96 -0.73 -1.83
N ALA A 371 -10.94 -0.15 -2.46
CA ALA A 371 -10.98 0.17 -3.89
C ALA A 371 -10.75 -1.05 -4.80
N LEU A 372 -10.14 -2.11 -4.27
CA LEU A 372 -9.83 -3.35 -4.98
C LEU A 372 -10.67 -4.52 -4.45
N THR A 373 -10.94 -5.48 -5.34
CA THR A 373 -11.69 -6.71 -5.06
C THR A 373 -10.91 -7.94 -5.53
N ASP A 374 -11.45 -9.13 -5.33
CA ASP A 374 -10.87 -10.39 -5.82
C ASP A 374 -10.71 -10.46 -7.36
N GLN A 375 -11.34 -9.56 -8.11
CA GLN A 375 -11.20 -9.47 -9.57
C GLN A 375 -9.95 -8.69 -10.01
N ASP A 376 -9.35 -7.94 -9.11
CA ASP A 376 -8.20 -7.09 -9.38
C ASP A 376 -6.86 -7.78 -9.03
N TYR A 377 -6.91 -9.04 -8.58
CA TYR A 377 -5.72 -9.79 -8.14
C TYR A 377 -5.16 -10.66 -9.25
N ILE A 378 -3.85 -10.80 -9.27
CA ILE A 378 -3.11 -11.67 -10.17
C ILE A 378 -2.28 -12.67 -9.36
N MET A 379 -2.07 -13.86 -9.93
CA MET A 379 -1.11 -14.82 -9.38
C MET A 379 0.26 -14.57 -9.96
N VAL A 380 1.25 -14.61 -9.07
CA VAL A 380 2.66 -14.55 -9.42
C VAL A 380 3.42 -15.71 -8.76
N VAL A 381 4.63 -15.93 -9.22
CA VAL A 381 5.51 -16.98 -8.71
C VAL A 381 6.92 -16.46 -8.57
N TRP A 382 7.62 -16.88 -7.52
CA TRP A 382 9.06 -16.70 -7.43
C TRP A 382 9.75 -17.66 -8.42
N ARG A 383 10.63 -17.12 -9.26
CA ARG A 383 11.43 -17.88 -10.23
C ARG A 383 12.77 -17.19 -10.46
N GLY A 384 13.88 -17.89 -10.14
CA GLY A 384 15.23 -17.33 -10.26
C GLY A 384 15.40 -16.01 -9.48
N GLY A 385 14.83 -15.93 -8.27
CA GLY A 385 14.88 -14.74 -7.42
C GLY A 385 14.01 -13.57 -7.87
N LYS A 386 13.13 -13.75 -8.88
CA LYS A 386 12.26 -12.70 -9.45
C LYS A 386 10.79 -13.04 -9.26
N ILE A 387 9.96 -12.01 -9.10
CA ILE A 387 8.50 -12.15 -9.04
C ILE A 387 7.95 -12.03 -10.46
N VAL A 388 7.46 -13.14 -11.02
CA VAL A 388 6.93 -13.17 -12.38
C VAL A 388 5.48 -13.64 -12.40
N PRO A 389 4.62 -13.14 -13.33
CA PRO A 389 3.25 -13.63 -13.47
C PRO A 389 3.21 -15.14 -13.74
N VAL A 390 2.21 -15.83 -13.16
CA VAL A 390 1.88 -17.20 -13.53
C VAL A 390 1.21 -17.17 -14.92
N GLN A 391 1.74 -17.98 -15.83
CA GLN A 391 1.21 -18.10 -17.19
C GLN A 391 -0.04 -18.99 -17.23
#